data_af058ad6bd4fe429a824e05545f8c34b
#
_entry.id   af058ad6bd4fe429a824e05545f8c34b
#
_cell.length_a   1.000
_cell.length_b   1.000
_cell.length_c   1.000
_cell.angle_alpha   90.00
_cell.angle_beta   90.00
_cell.angle_gamma   90.00
#
_symmetry.space_group_name_H-M   'P 1'
#
loop_
_entity.id
_entity.type
_entity.pdbx_description
1 polymer ?
#
loop_
_entity_poly.entity_id
_entity_poly.type
_entity_poly.pdbx_seq_one_letter_code
_entity_poly.pdbx_strand_id
1 'polypeptide(L)'
;MNHHNGIKPSFAMALLPIALTLLLLTIQLFVFNDFTPHIPLAIGIGITAILARFRGYKWHYIEGGVFNALSIALPSIAILITVGMIVAIWIASGTVPVLIYYGLKLLSPEFFLASGMLLCAIVSVSLGTSWGTVSTIGLALVGIGAGFNIPIYWTAGAVVSGAFFGDKMSPLSDTTNLAPAVTGVNLFDHIKNMLPTTFPAMLIALCIYLFVGFNVVDTQSVDFTSINVITTGLETSFNLSAWLLLPPAIVLFLSLKRMPSLPSLFAGVIAGAALAITLQGFSLHETFQCMQNGFSINTGITELDSLLNRGGIQSMAWVITLVMISLGFGGALERTHCLEIIIEVILKKTHSFFGLQAAAMGTAFATNLVAGDPYLSISLPGRMFAPAYIKRGYSKLNLSRAVEEGGTLISPLIPWNAGGAVVITSLGLGIADGNIENLLYIPFAFACWLSPLIGLIYAATGRFSPKLSTAERDQLQTAATQDMDPIKA
;
A
#
# COMPACT_ATOMS: atom_id res chain seq x y z
N MET A 1 5.73 32.32 -16.56
CA MET A 1 5.63 33.60 -15.82
C MET A 1 4.93 33.35 -14.51
N ASN A 2 5.71 33.23 -13.43
CA ASN A 2 5.23 32.77 -12.13
C ASN A 2 4.96 33.95 -11.22
N HIS A 3 3.77 34.52 -11.26
CA HIS A 3 3.32 35.46 -10.25
C HIS A 3 2.70 34.70 -9.08
N HIS A 4 3.54 34.10 -8.23
CA HIS A 4 3.10 33.57 -6.93
C HIS A 4 3.01 34.75 -5.97
N ASN A 5 1.84 35.35 -5.85
CA ASN A 5 1.62 36.50 -4.97
C ASN A 5 1.42 36.13 -3.48
N GLY A 6 1.70 34.88 -3.08
CA GLY A 6 1.52 34.43 -1.69
C GLY A 6 2.82 34.44 -0.89
N ILE A 7 2.72 34.83 0.38
CA ILE A 7 3.83 34.78 1.34
C ILE A 7 3.98 33.36 1.88
N LYS A 8 5.22 32.79 1.85
CA LYS A 8 5.51 31.48 2.45
C LYS A 8 5.07 31.46 3.93
N PRO A 9 4.51 30.35 4.43
CA PRO A 9 4.08 30.26 5.83
C PRO A 9 5.27 30.27 6.80
N SER A 10 5.04 30.74 8.03
CA SER A 10 5.91 30.39 9.14
C SER A 10 5.75 28.90 9.49
N PHE A 11 6.70 28.31 10.22
CA PHE A 11 6.62 26.91 10.65
C PHE A 11 5.32 26.59 11.40
N ALA A 12 4.90 27.44 12.33
CA ALA A 12 3.65 27.25 13.08
C ALA A 12 2.42 27.29 12.17
N MET A 13 2.40 28.21 11.19
CA MET A 13 1.29 28.30 10.22
C MET A 13 1.29 27.13 9.23
N ALA A 14 2.46 26.55 8.92
CA ALA A 14 2.55 25.37 8.08
C ALA A 14 2.06 24.11 8.80
N LEU A 15 2.31 24.01 10.11
CA LEU A 15 1.90 22.89 10.94
C LEU A 15 0.40 22.93 11.29
N LEU A 16 -0.20 24.11 11.37
CA LEU A 16 -1.57 24.31 11.86
C LEU A 16 -2.64 23.50 11.09
N PRO A 17 -2.72 23.51 9.75
CA PRO A 17 -3.72 22.72 9.03
C PRO A 17 -3.54 21.21 9.26
N ILE A 18 -2.30 20.74 9.38
CA ILE A 18 -1.99 19.36 9.67
C ILE A 18 -2.45 18.96 11.08
N ALA A 19 -2.08 19.76 12.08
CA ALA A 19 -2.44 19.52 13.48
C ALA A 19 -3.96 19.51 13.68
N LEU A 20 -4.68 20.45 13.08
CA LEU A 20 -6.14 20.50 13.15
C LEU A 20 -6.80 19.32 12.46
N THR A 21 -6.31 18.89 11.31
CA THR A 21 -6.84 17.73 10.60
C THR A 21 -6.60 16.44 11.40
N LEU A 22 -5.39 16.25 11.96
CA LEU A 22 -5.09 15.10 12.82
C LEU A 22 -5.93 15.10 14.10
N LEU A 23 -6.18 16.27 14.68
CA LEU A 23 -7.08 16.40 15.84
C LEU A 23 -8.51 15.96 15.47
N LEU A 24 -9.03 16.40 14.33
CA LEU A 24 -10.36 16.00 13.86
C LEU A 24 -10.44 14.49 13.62
N LEU A 25 -9.41 13.90 12.98
CA LEU A 25 -9.31 12.44 12.80
C LEU A 25 -9.29 11.70 14.12
N THR A 26 -8.55 12.21 15.11
CA THR A 26 -8.49 11.62 16.46
C THR A 26 -9.84 11.68 17.16
N ILE A 27 -10.54 12.81 17.08
CA ILE A 27 -11.88 12.96 17.64
C ILE A 27 -12.86 12.00 16.95
N GLN A 28 -12.84 11.94 15.60
CA GLN A 28 -13.69 11.05 14.82
C GLN A 28 -13.51 9.59 15.26
N LEU A 29 -12.26 9.14 15.37
CA LEU A 29 -11.95 7.75 15.68
C LEU A 29 -12.21 7.39 17.15
N PHE A 30 -11.72 8.20 18.10
CA PHE A 30 -11.71 7.81 19.53
C PHE A 30 -12.87 8.38 20.34
N VAL A 31 -13.50 9.48 19.91
CA VAL A 31 -14.64 10.06 20.63
C VAL A 31 -15.96 9.60 20.00
N PHE A 32 -16.04 9.60 18.67
CA PHE A 32 -17.27 9.19 17.98
C PHE A 32 -17.29 7.69 17.64
N ASN A 33 -16.17 6.96 17.81
CA ASN A 33 -16.00 5.57 17.40
C ASN A 33 -16.41 5.34 15.93
N ASP A 34 -16.15 6.33 15.07
CA ASP A 34 -16.52 6.33 13.66
C ASP A 34 -15.26 6.44 12.80
N PHE A 35 -15.07 5.46 11.92
CA PHE A 35 -13.95 5.39 11.00
C PHE A 35 -14.33 5.92 9.62
N THR A 36 -14.66 7.21 9.54
CA THR A 36 -14.96 7.91 8.27
C THR A 36 -14.00 9.09 8.03
N PRO A 37 -12.72 8.85 7.70
CA PRO A 37 -11.69 9.90 7.61
C PRO A 37 -11.93 10.93 6.50
N HIS A 38 -12.88 10.72 5.61
CA HIS A 38 -13.18 11.57 4.47
C HIS A 38 -13.49 13.02 4.88
N ILE A 39 -14.36 13.18 5.87
CA ILE A 39 -14.81 14.54 6.29
C ILE A 39 -13.70 15.32 6.98
N PRO A 40 -12.95 14.78 7.97
CA PRO A 40 -11.79 15.45 8.53
C PRO A 40 -10.75 15.89 7.49
N LEU A 41 -10.46 15.02 6.52
CA LEU A 41 -9.51 15.33 5.45
C LEU A 41 -10.05 16.43 4.50
N ALA A 42 -11.33 16.37 4.14
CA ALA A 42 -11.97 17.42 3.33
C ALA A 42 -11.97 18.76 4.05
N ILE A 43 -12.25 18.78 5.36
CA ILE A 43 -12.12 19.97 6.21
C ILE A 43 -10.67 20.47 6.21
N GLY A 44 -9.70 19.56 6.26
CA GLY A 44 -8.27 19.86 6.15
C GLY A 44 -7.90 20.64 4.87
N ILE A 45 -8.47 20.27 3.73
CA ILE A 45 -8.33 21.02 2.46
C ILE A 45 -8.87 22.45 2.66
N GLY A 46 -10.07 22.59 3.23
CA GLY A 46 -10.70 23.87 3.49
C GLY A 46 -9.86 24.76 4.42
N ILE A 47 -9.37 24.21 5.54
CA ILE A 47 -8.50 24.93 6.49
C ILE A 47 -7.23 25.40 5.77
N THR A 48 -6.58 24.51 5.01
CA THR A 48 -5.36 24.85 4.25
C THR A 48 -5.63 25.98 3.26
N ALA A 49 -6.75 25.92 2.54
CA ALA A 49 -7.14 26.92 1.57
C ALA A 49 -7.43 28.28 2.22
N ILE A 50 -8.14 28.31 3.35
CA ILE A 50 -8.44 29.54 4.11
C ILE A 50 -7.13 30.19 4.60
N LEU A 51 -6.25 29.41 5.25
CA LEU A 51 -4.96 29.90 5.73
C LEU A 51 -4.05 30.39 4.61
N ALA A 52 -4.05 29.72 3.46
CA ALA A 52 -3.32 30.17 2.29
C ALA A 52 -3.92 31.45 1.70
N ARG A 53 -5.24 31.58 1.68
CA ARG A 53 -5.92 32.78 1.20
C ARG A 53 -5.56 34.02 2.01
N PHE A 54 -5.48 33.91 3.34
CA PHE A 54 -5.00 35.00 4.22
C PHE A 54 -3.55 35.41 3.94
N ARG A 55 -2.74 34.51 3.33
CA ARG A 55 -1.35 34.79 2.93
C ARG A 55 -1.23 35.31 1.50
N GLY A 56 -2.35 35.59 0.83
CA GLY A 56 -2.37 36.15 -0.52
C GLY A 56 -2.38 35.16 -1.67
N TYR A 57 -2.44 33.83 -1.39
CA TYR A 57 -2.56 32.85 -2.45
C TYR A 57 -3.93 32.95 -3.12
N LYS A 58 -3.97 32.92 -4.45
CA LYS A 58 -5.22 32.86 -5.22
C LYS A 58 -5.82 31.47 -5.16
N TRP A 59 -7.16 31.38 -5.15
CA TRP A 59 -7.86 30.08 -5.14
C TRP A 59 -7.40 29.15 -6.25
N HIS A 60 -7.39 29.62 -7.48
CA HIS A 60 -6.96 28.84 -8.65
C HIS A 60 -5.56 28.22 -8.51
N TYR A 61 -4.66 28.86 -7.74
CA TYR A 61 -3.33 28.31 -7.46
C TYR A 61 -3.40 27.10 -6.53
N ILE A 62 -4.25 27.18 -5.48
CA ILE A 62 -4.46 26.10 -4.51
C ILE A 62 -5.17 24.93 -5.19
N GLU A 63 -6.23 25.22 -5.93
CA GLU A 63 -7.01 24.28 -6.73
C GLU A 63 -6.12 23.51 -7.72
N GLY A 64 -5.20 24.20 -8.41
CA GLY A 64 -4.22 23.57 -9.27
C GLY A 64 -3.30 22.58 -8.56
N GLY A 65 -3.01 22.77 -7.28
CA GLY A 65 -2.29 21.82 -6.44
C GLY A 65 -3.10 20.54 -6.17
N VAL A 66 -4.38 20.72 -5.83
CA VAL A 66 -5.32 19.62 -5.61
C VAL A 66 -5.44 18.76 -6.86
N PHE A 67 -5.74 19.37 -8.02
CA PHE A 67 -5.91 18.63 -9.28
C PHE A 67 -4.63 17.98 -9.78
N ASN A 68 -3.47 18.62 -9.57
CA ASN A 68 -2.19 18.02 -9.92
C ASN A 68 -1.90 16.75 -9.10
N ALA A 69 -2.20 16.78 -7.79
CA ALA A 69 -2.08 15.60 -6.94
C ALA A 69 -3.05 14.49 -7.36
N LEU A 70 -4.29 14.83 -7.69
CA LEU A 70 -5.28 13.87 -8.19
C LEU A 70 -4.85 13.23 -9.51
N SER A 71 -4.22 13.97 -10.41
CA SER A 71 -3.75 13.41 -11.70
C SER A 71 -2.68 12.33 -11.52
N ILE A 72 -1.87 12.42 -10.47
CA ILE A 72 -0.86 11.40 -10.12
C ILE A 72 -1.53 10.10 -9.68
N ALA A 73 -2.71 10.16 -9.08
CA ALA A 73 -3.45 9.00 -8.56
C ALA A 73 -4.29 8.25 -9.62
N LEU A 74 -4.48 8.79 -10.80
CA LEU A 74 -5.35 8.15 -11.81
C LEU A 74 -4.99 6.69 -12.13
N PRO A 75 -3.70 6.30 -12.27
CA PRO A 75 -3.35 4.90 -12.45
C PRO A 75 -3.78 4.01 -11.27
N SER A 76 -3.61 4.49 -10.04
CA SER A 76 -4.01 3.77 -8.83
C SER A 76 -5.51 3.61 -8.72
N ILE A 77 -6.28 4.64 -9.09
CA ILE A 77 -7.74 4.58 -9.14
C ILE A 77 -8.21 3.53 -10.17
N ALA A 78 -7.56 3.46 -11.34
CA ALA A 78 -7.85 2.43 -12.33
C ALA A 78 -7.58 1.01 -11.80
N ILE A 79 -6.49 0.82 -11.04
CA ILE A 79 -6.20 -0.45 -10.35
C ILE A 79 -7.30 -0.76 -9.33
N LEU A 80 -7.72 0.19 -8.50
CA LEU A 80 -8.77 -0.01 -7.49
C LEU A 80 -10.11 -0.44 -8.12
N ILE A 81 -10.51 0.18 -9.22
CA ILE A 81 -11.71 -0.22 -9.99
C ILE A 81 -11.58 -1.68 -10.46
N THR A 82 -10.41 -2.03 -11.02
CA THR A 82 -10.14 -3.39 -11.50
C THR A 82 -10.11 -4.41 -10.36
N VAL A 83 -9.55 -4.03 -9.21
CA VAL A 83 -9.53 -4.84 -7.98
C VAL A 83 -10.94 -5.14 -7.49
N GLY A 84 -11.83 -4.14 -7.47
CA GLY A 84 -13.23 -4.36 -7.11
C GLY A 84 -13.91 -5.40 -8.01
N MET A 85 -13.70 -5.30 -9.31
CA MET A 85 -14.20 -6.30 -10.28
C MET A 85 -13.58 -7.68 -10.06
N ILE A 86 -12.26 -7.77 -9.86
CA ILE A 86 -11.55 -9.05 -9.62
C ILE A 86 -12.11 -9.76 -8.40
N VAL A 87 -12.21 -9.09 -7.26
CA VAL A 87 -12.72 -9.69 -6.02
C VAL A 87 -14.08 -10.33 -6.26
N ALA A 88 -15.04 -9.60 -6.82
CA ALA A 88 -16.37 -10.10 -7.07
C ALA A 88 -16.37 -11.28 -8.06
N ILE A 89 -15.69 -11.13 -9.20
CA ILE A 89 -15.77 -12.11 -10.28
C ILE A 89 -14.98 -13.38 -9.99
N TRP A 90 -13.90 -13.30 -9.20
CA TRP A 90 -13.16 -14.48 -8.77
C TRP A 90 -13.92 -15.27 -7.69
N ILE A 91 -14.76 -14.61 -6.90
CA ILE A 91 -15.69 -15.32 -6.02
C ILE A 91 -16.80 -15.95 -6.86
N ALA A 92 -17.46 -15.19 -7.71
CA ALA A 92 -18.57 -15.66 -8.57
C ALA A 92 -18.15 -16.81 -9.49
N SER A 93 -16.95 -16.76 -10.06
CA SER A 93 -16.43 -17.84 -10.90
C SER A 93 -16.06 -19.12 -10.14
N GLY A 94 -15.98 -19.06 -8.80
CA GLY A 94 -15.46 -20.15 -7.99
C GLY A 94 -13.95 -20.17 -7.83
N THR A 95 -13.22 -19.19 -8.36
CA THR A 95 -11.75 -19.10 -8.25
C THR A 95 -11.30 -18.95 -6.79
N VAL A 96 -11.88 -17.99 -6.03
CA VAL A 96 -11.60 -17.86 -4.59
C VAL A 96 -12.09 -19.08 -3.80
N PRO A 97 -13.33 -19.57 -4.01
CA PRO A 97 -13.80 -20.84 -3.43
C PRO A 97 -12.84 -22.02 -3.63
N VAL A 98 -12.34 -22.25 -4.83
CA VAL A 98 -11.42 -23.37 -5.10
C VAL A 98 -10.06 -23.20 -4.41
N LEU A 99 -9.56 -21.96 -4.30
CA LEU A 99 -8.34 -21.66 -3.56
C LEU A 99 -8.52 -21.92 -2.06
N ILE A 100 -9.65 -21.53 -1.49
CA ILE A 100 -9.99 -21.83 -0.08
C ILE A 100 -10.09 -23.33 0.12
N TYR A 101 -10.82 -24.02 -0.74
CA TYR A 101 -11.07 -25.46 -0.65
C TYR A 101 -9.77 -26.29 -0.65
N TYR A 102 -8.91 -26.07 -1.66
CA TYR A 102 -7.63 -26.78 -1.70
C TYR A 102 -6.65 -26.27 -0.65
N GLY A 103 -6.69 -25.00 -0.30
CA GLY A 103 -5.89 -24.44 0.79
C GLY A 103 -6.16 -25.14 2.12
N LEU A 104 -7.45 -25.35 2.49
CA LEU A 104 -7.85 -26.06 3.70
C LEU A 104 -7.46 -27.55 3.68
N LYS A 105 -7.40 -28.16 2.49
CA LYS A 105 -7.03 -29.59 2.35
C LYS A 105 -5.52 -29.84 2.30
N LEU A 106 -4.73 -28.89 1.81
CA LEU A 106 -3.31 -29.07 1.54
C LEU A 106 -2.38 -28.41 2.55
N LEU A 107 -2.82 -27.30 3.17
CA LEU A 107 -2.02 -26.56 4.13
C LEU A 107 -2.30 -27.08 5.54
N SER A 108 -1.26 -27.17 6.35
CA SER A 108 -1.43 -27.41 7.78
C SER A 108 -1.46 -26.07 8.54
N PRO A 109 -2.26 -25.97 9.61
CA PRO A 109 -2.43 -24.72 10.36
C PRO A 109 -1.12 -24.14 10.88
N GLU A 110 -0.19 -25.01 11.29
CA GLU A 110 1.11 -24.61 11.87
C GLU A 110 1.98 -23.85 10.89
N PHE A 111 1.95 -24.21 9.60
CA PHE A 111 2.73 -23.56 8.56
C PHE A 111 1.97 -22.49 7.80
N PHE A 112 0.68 -22.35 8.07
CA PHE A 112 -0.23 -21.52 7.27
C PHE A 112 0.21 -20.05 7.18
N LEU A 113 0.49 -19.39 8.31
CA LEU A 113 0.88 -17.97 8.33
C LEU A 113 2.18 -17.72 7.57
N ALA A 114 3.18 -18.58 7.78
CA ALA A 114 4.48 -18.46 7.14
C ALA A 114 4.40 -18.73 5.63
N SER A 115 3.70 -19.81 5.22
CA SER A 115 3.50 -20.14 3.80
C SER A 115 2.64 -19.11 3.09
N GLY A 116 1.60 -18.57 3.75
CA GLY A 116 0.77 -17.50 3.23
C GLY A 116 1.56 -16.22 2.98
N MET A 117 2.43 -15.81 3.92
CA MET A 117 3.33 -14.68 3.74
C MET A 117 4.27 -14.89 2.54
N LEU A 118 4.91 -16.06 2.41
CA LEU A 118 5.80 -16.38 1.30
C LEU A 118 5.06 -16.38 -0.03
N LEU A 119 3.87 -16.96 -0.07
CA LEU A 119 3.04 -16.96 -1.28
C LEU A 119 2.69 -15.54 -1.72
N CYS A 120 2.25 -14.69 -0.79
CA CYS A 120 1.99 -13.27 -1.08
C CYS A 120 3.26 -12.55 -1.57
N ALA A 121 4.43 -12.84 -0.99
CA ALA A 121 5.69 -12.25 -1.43
C ALA A 121 6.03 -12.64 -2.88
N ILE A 122 5.94 -13.92 -3.22
CA ILE A 122 6.22 -14.43 -4.57
C ILE A 122 5.25 -13.83 -5.59
N VAL A 123 3.96 -13.83 -5.27
CA VAL A 123 2.92 -13.29 -6.14
C VAL A 123 3.11 -11.79 -6.34
N SER A 124 3.38 -11.04 -5.27
CA SER A 124 3.54 -9.59 -5.33
C SER A 124 4.81 -9.17 -6.09
N VAL A 125 5.95 -9.89 -5.91
CA VAL A 125 7.14 -9.67 -6.75
C VAL A 125 6.81 -9.86 -8.24
N SER A 126 6.00 -10.87 -8.55
CA SER A 126 5.62 -11.20 -9.92
C SER A 126 4.64 -10.19 -10.51
N LEU A 127 3.63 -9.78 -9.76
CA LEU A 127 2.60 -8.83 -10.19
C LEU A 127 3.09 -7.38 -10.20
N GLY A 128 4.05 -7.03 -9.35
CA GLY A 128 4.47 -5.66 -9.13
C GLY A 128 3.41 -4.80 -8.44
N THR A 129 2.56 -5.42 -7.61
CA THR A 129 1.55 -4.69 -6.85
C THR A 129 1.15 -5.41 -5.57
N SER A 130 1.30 -4.72 -4.43
CA SER A 130 0.78 -5.19 -3.14
C SER A 130 -0.74 -5.22 -3.12
N TRP A 131 -1.40 -4.22 -3.69
CA TRP A 131 -2.86 -4.10 -3.70
C TRP A 131 -3.53 -5.23 -4.47
N GLY A 132 -3.00 -5.56 -5.66
CA GLY A 132 -3.47 -6.70 -6.44
C GLY A 132 -3.31 -8.03 -5.69
N THR A 133 -2.17 -8.22 -5.02
CA THR A 133 -1.88 -9.43 -4.24
C THR A 133 -2.80 -9.56 -3.04
N VAL A 134 -2.97 -8.49 -2.25
CA VAL A 134 -3.88 -8.45 -1.09
C VAL A 134 -5.30 -8.81 -1.51
N SER A 135 -5.78 -8.21 -2.60
CA SER A 135 -7.17 -8.36 -3.05
C SER A 135 -7.47 -9.71 -3.73
N THR A 136 -6.45 -10.44 -4.12
CA THR A 136 -6.58 -11.76 -4.79
C THR A 136 -6.20 -12.90 -3.86
N ILE A 137 -4.92 -13.20 -3.78
CA ILE A 137 -4.41 -14.28 -2.92
C ILE A 137 -4.64 -13.99 -1.44
N GLY A 138 -4.49 -12.72 -1.02
CA GLY A 138 -4.74 -12.32 0.37
C GLY A 138 -6.17 -12.62 0.81
N LEU A 139 -7.15 -12.37 -0.03
CA LEU A 139 -8.55 -12.70 0.25
C LEU A 139 -8.77 -14.22 0.43
N ALA A 140 -8.17 -15.03 -0.45
CA ALA A 140 -8.26 -16.49 -0.33
C ALA A 140 -7.59 -16.98 0.98
N LEU A 141 -6.44 -16.40 1.35
CA LEU A 141 -5.77 -16.74 2.61
C LEU A 141 -6.62 -16.35 3.85
N VAL A 142 -7.34 -15.25 3.81
CA VAL A 142 -8.27 -14.89 4.90
C VAL A 142 -9.36 -15.97 5.04
N GLY A 143 -9.89 -16.49 3.92
CA GLY A 143 -10.84 -17.59 3.94
C GLY A 143 -10.25 -18.89 4.52
N ILE A 144 -9.02 -19.23 4.15
CA ILE A 144 -8.31 -20.41 4.69
C ILE A 144 -8.04 -20.22 6.18
N GLY A 145 -7.56 -19.03 6.59
CA GLY A 145 -7.29 -18.72 7.99
C GLY A 145 -8.53 -18.81 8.86
N ALA A 146 -9.68 -18.34 8.36
CA ALA A 146 -10.97 -18.47 9.04
C ALA A 146 -11.35 -19.95 9.21
N GLY A 147 -11.15 -20.80 8.19
CA GLY A 147 -11.37 -22.23 8.26
C GLY A 147 -10.47 -22.94 9.28
N PHE A 148 -9.26 -22.44 9.52
CA PHE A 148 -8.36 -22.90 10.57
C PHE A 148 -8.63 -22.27 11.94
N ASN A 149 -9.68 -21.45 12.09
CA ASN A 149 -9.98 -20.69 13.29
C ASN A 149 -8.84 -19.76 13.75
N ILE A 150 -8.04 -19.26 12.79
CA ILE A 150 -6.98 -18.30 13.05
C ILE A 150 -7.57 -16.90 13.04
N PRO A 151 -7.38 -16.07 14.09
CA PRO A 151 -7.84 -14.69 14.10
C PRO A 151 -7.39 -13.91 12.85
N ILE A 152 -8.33 -13.19 12.23
CA ILE A 152 -8.14 -12.53 10.94
C ILE A 152 -6.92 -11.58 10.90
N TYR A 153 -6.63 -10.93 12.02
CA TYR A 153 -5.52 -9.99 12.13
C TYR A 153 -4.13 -10.66 11.99
N TRP A 154 -3.97 -11.95 12.39
CA TRP A 154 -2.74 -12.71 12.13
C TRP A 154 -2.57 -13.00 10.65
N THR A 155 -3.63 -13.47 10.01
CA THR A 155 -3.64 -13.75 8.57
C THR A 155 -3.40 -12.47 7.77
N ALA A 156 -4.11 -11.38 8.12
CA ALA A 156 -3.94 -10.09 7.47
C ALA A 156 -2.51 -9.53 7.64
N GLY A 157 -1.93 -9.67 8.84
CA GLY A 157 -0.54 -9.28 9.10
C GLY A 157 0.46 -10.04 8.21
N ALA A 158 0.28 -11.36 8.06
CA ALA A 158 1.11 -12.19 7.20
C ALA A 158 0.95 -11.82 5.71
N VAL A 159 -0.29 -11.65 5.26
CA VAL A 159 -0.61 -11.20 3.88
C VAL A 159 0.05 -9.85 3.59
N VAL A 160 -0.11 -8.86 4.47
CA VAL A 160 0.47 -7.52 4.31
C VAL A 160 1.99 -7.58 4.31
N SER A 161 2.59 -8.33 5.24
CA SER A 161 4.05 -8.51 5.30
C SER A 161 4.59 -9.08 3.97
N GLY A 162 3.95 -10.11 3.42
CA GLY A 162 4.38 -10.71 2.16
C GLY A 162 4.11 -9.81 0.95
N ALA A 163 2.91 -9.26 0.83
CA ALA A 163 2.50 -8.45 -0.31
C ALA A 163 3.34 -7.17 -0.46
N PHE A 164 3.58 -6.44 0.62
CA PHE A 164 4.37 -5.21 0.58
C PHE A 164 5.89 -5.47 0.50
N PHE A 165 6.37 -6.61 1.02
CA PHE A 165 7.72 -7.08 0.71
C PHE A 165 7.89 -7.29 -0.80
N GLY A 166 6.97 -8.03 -1.43
CA GLY A 166 7.06 -8.37 -2.84
C GLY A 166 6.97 -7.14 -3.74
N ASP A 167 6.07 -6.22 -3.42
CA ASP A 167 5.89 -4.95 -4.12
C ASP A 167 7.20 -4.14 -4.13
N LYS A 168 7.77 -3.89 -2.95
CA LYS A 168 9.03 -3.19 -2.77
C LYS A 168 10.22 -3.82 -3.54
N MET A 169 10.20 -5.11 -3.75
CA MET A 169 11.30 -5.84 -4.42
C MET A 169 11.05 -6.06 -5.91
N SER A 170 9.87 -5.71 -6.42
CA SER A 170 9.50 -5.92 -7.81
C SER A 170 9.98 -4.77 -8.71
N PRO A 171 10.69 -5.04 -9.81
CA PRO A 171 10.99 -4.01 -10.81
C PRO A 171 9.76 -3.57 -11.61
N LEU A 172 8.63 -4.25 -11.46
CA LEU A 172 7.34 -3.90 -12.09
C LEU A 172 6.48 -2.99 -11.21
N SER A 173 6.85 -2.81 -9.93
CA SER A 173 6.12 -1.96 -9.00
C SER A 173 6.25 -0.49 -9.36
N ASP A 174 5.15 0.22 -9.27
CA ASP A 174 5.10 1.67 -9.52
C ASP A 174 5.83 2.46 -8.43
N THR A 175 5.69 2.12 -7.15
CA THR A 175 6.41 2.78 -6.05
C THR A 175 7.91 2.49 -6.10
N THR A 176 8.30 1.24 -6.38
CA THR A 176 9.71 0.85 -6.54
C THR A 176 10.38 1.52 -7.74
N ASN A 177 9.62 1.89 -8.76
CA ASN A 177 10.11 2.71 -9.88
C ASN A 177 10.12 4.21 -9.55
N LEU A 178 9.16 4.69 -8.76
CA LEU A 178 9.05 6.10 -8.40
C LEU A 178 10.22 6.56 -7.53
N ALA A 179 10.60 5.81 -6.51
CA ALA A 179 11.65 6.19 -5.58
C ALA A 179 13.00 6.46 -6.26
N PRO A 180 13.54 5.60 -7.14
CA PRO A 180 14.74 5.89 -7.89
C PRO A 180 14.55 7.02 -8.92
N ALA A 181 13.38 7.13 -9.54
CA ALA A 181 13.11 8.20 -10.52
C ALA A 181 13.19 9.59 -9.87
N VAL A 182 12.58 9.80 -8.71
CA VAL A 182 12.57 11.09 -8.01
C VAL A 182 13.91 11.43 -7.33
N THR A 183 14.70 10.42 -6.97
CA THR A 183 16.02 10.61 -6.37
C THR A 183 17.15 10.64 -7.42
N GLY A 184 16.86 10.25 -8.66
CA GLY A 184 17.81 10.20 -9.77
C GLY A 184 18.89 9.12 -9.59
N VAL A 185 18.47 7.89 -9.25
CA VAL A 185 19.33 6.70 -9.17
C VAL A 185 18.80 5.60 -10.10
N ASN A 186 19.63 4.58 -10.37
CA ASN A 186 19.22 3.45 -11.21
C ASN A 186 18.28 2.52 -10.43
N LEU A 187 17.23 1.99 -11.09
CA LEU A 187 16.24 1.10 -10.50
C LEU A 187 16.86 -0.18 -9.90
N PHE A 188 17.74 -0.84 -10.63
CA PHE A 188 18.32 -2.11 -10.17
C PHE A 188 19.32 -1.89 -9.02
N ASP A 189 20.02 -0.76 -9.00
CA ASP A 189 20.89 -0.39 -7.89
C ASP A 189 20.06 -0.03 -6.65
N HIS A 190 18.91 0.62 -6.83
CA HIS A 190 17.93 0.86 -5.78
C HIS A 190 17.45 -0.47 -5.17
N ILE A 191 16.97 -1.43 -5.99
CA ILE A 191 16.52 -2.75 -5.52
C ILE A 191 17.64 -3.48 -4.77
N LYS A 192 18.86 -3.50 -5.31
CA LYS A 192 20.02 -4.09 -4.62
C LYS A 192 20.31 -3.42 -3.28
N ASN A 193 20.17 -2.09 -3.21
CA ASN A 193 20.41 -1.34 -1.97
C ASN A 193 19.33 -1.56 -0.91
N MET A 194 18.15 -2.04 -1.30
CA MET A 194 17.08 -2.42 -0.37
C MET A 194 17.24 -3.81 0.22
N LEU A 195 17.92 -4.75 -0.47
CA LEU A 195 18.09 -6.14 -0.03
C LEU A 195 18.61 -6.27 1.42
N PRO A 196 19.64 -5.51 1.87
CA PRO A 196 20.16 -5.63 3.22
C PRO A 196 19.14 -5.33 4.32
N THR A 197 18.15 -4.48 4.09
CA THR A 197 17.11 -4.15 5.07
C THR A 197 15.89 -5.05 4.94
N THR A 198 15.51 -5.34 3.71
CA THR A 198 14.26 -6.01 3.39
C THR A 198 14.34 -7.52 3.61
N PHE A 199 15.46 -8.16 3.21
CA PHE A 199 15.62 -9.61 3.37
C PHE A 199 15.71 -10.06 4.84
N PRO A 200 16.50 -9.43 5.72
CA PRO A 200 16.47 -9.76 7.14
C PRO A 200 15.11 -9.50 7.79
N ALA A 201 14.41 -8.43 7.42
CA ALA A 201 13.07 -8.16 7.92
C ALA A 201 12.09 -9.28 7.56
N MET A 202 12.16 -9.76 6.32
CA MET A 202 11.35 -10.88 5.83
C MET A 202 11.67 -12.18 6.56
N LEU A 203 12.96 -12.46 6.78
CA LEU A 203 13.40 -13.67 7.49
C LEU A 203 12.94 -13.66 8.96
N ILE A 204 13.08 -12.53 9.65
CA ILE A 204 12.61 -12.38 11.03
C ILE A 204 11.09 -12.53 11.09
N ALA A 205 10.35 -11.89 10.18
CA ALA A 205 8.89 -12.03 10.10
C ALA A 205 8.48 -13.49 9.86
N LEU A 206 9.19 -14.20 8.96
CA LEU A 206 8.97 -15.62 8.71
C LEU A 206 9.16 -16.47 9.98
N CYS A 207 10.25 -16.25 10.71
CA CYS A 207 10.50 -16.94 11.97
C CYS A 207 9.41 -16.65 13.01
N ILE A 208 8.93 -15.40 13.10
CA ILE A 208 7.84 -15.03 14.01
C ILE A 208 6.55 -15.76 13.61
N TYR A 209 6.16 -15.76 12.33
CA TYR A 209 4.95 -16.45 11.89
C TYR A 209 5.03 -17.96 12.03
N LEU A 210 6.21 -18.56 11.86
CA LEU A 210 6.43 -19.97 12.20
C LEU A 210 6.24 -20.22 13.69
N PHE A 211 6.86 -19.39 14.53
CA PHE A 211 6.71 -19.48 15.99
C PHE A 211 5.24 -19.36 16.42
N VAL A 212 4.51 -18.39 15.85
CA VAL A 212 3.08 -18.21 16.13
C VAL A 212 2.27 -19.41 15.65
N GLY A 213 2.55 -19.93 14.45
CA GLY A 213 1.90 -21.11 13.92
C GLY A 213 2.04 -22.33 14.80
N PHE A 214 3.22 -22.57 15.38
CA PHE A 214 3.48 -23.72 16.25
C PHE A 214 3.02 -23.56 17.71
N ASN A 215 2.91 -22.31 18.21
CA ASN A 215 2.71 -22.10 19.65
C ASN A 215 1.42 -21.34 20.00
N VAL A 216 0.86 -20.58 19.06
CA VAL A 216 -0.31 -19.73 19.31
C VAL A 216 -1.55 -20.26 18.56
N VAL A 217 -1.33 -20.85 17.39
CA VAL A 217 -2.41 -21.55 16.68
C VAL A 217 -2.69 -22.85 17.41
N ASP A 218 -3.82 -22.89 18.09
CA ASP A 218 -4.23 -24.11 18.83
C ASP A 218 -4.70 -25.17 17.84
N THR A 219 -3.77 -26.03 17.42
CA THR A 219 -4.02 -27.11 16.47
C THR A 219 -4.94 -28.20 17.03
N GLN A 220 -5.12 -28.26 18.38
CA GLN A 220 -6.06 -29.15 19.01
C GLN A 220 -7.50 -28.61 18.99
N SER A 221 -7.65 -27.29 18.87
CA SER A 221 -8.94 -26.62 18.71
C SER A 221 -9.31 -26.37 17.23
N VAL A 222 -8.46 -26.78 16.27
CA VAL A 222 -8.88 -26.82 14.87
C VAL A 222 -10.06 -27.77 14.77
N ASP A 223 -11.23 -27.18 14.77
CA ASP A 223 -12.46 -27.95 14.64
C ASP A 223 -12.58 -28.46 13.20
N PHE A 224 -12.14 -29.70 13.01
CA PHE A 224 -12.32 -30.39 11.72
C PHE A 224 -13.78 -30.36 11.26
N THR A 225 -14.71 -30.16 12.18
CA THR A 225 -16.13 -29.95 11.86
C THR A 225 -16.35 -28.66 11.14
N SER A 226 -15.70 -27.57 11.59
CA SER A 226 -15.76 -26.26 10.93
C SER A 226 -15.11 -26.29 9.53
N ILE A 227 -13.95 -26.96 9.38
CA ILE A 227 -13.33 -27.18 8.07
C ILE A 227 -14.26 -27.97 7.15
N ASN A 228 -14.85 -29.05 7.65
CA ASN A 228 -15.80 -29.87 6.89
C ASN A 228 -17.06 -29.07 6.52
N VAL A 229 -17.59 -28.25 7.40
CA VAL A 229 -18.75 -27.39 7.12
C VAL A 229 -18.43 -26.41 6.00
N ILE A 230 -17.30 -25.71 6.08
CA ILE A 230 -16.87 -24.76 5.05
C ILE A 230 -16.61 -25.49 3.71
N THR A 231 -15.85 -26.59 3.71
CA THR A 231 -15.54 -27.32 2.48
C THR A 231 -16.78 -27.92 1.83
N THR A 232 -17.70 -28.49 2.62
CA THR A 232 -18.99 -29.00 2.13
C THR A 232 -19.86 -27.85 1.58
N GLY A 233 -19.89 -26.71 2.29
CA GLY A 233 -20.59 -25.51 1.82
C GLY A 233 -20.06 -25.02 0.47
N LEU A 234 -18.74 -25.05 0.27
CA LEU A 234 -18.12 -24.71 -1.00
C LEU A 234 -18.44 -25.74 -2.11
N GLU A 235 -18.40 -27.03 -1.81
CA GLU A 235 -18.74 -28.11 -2.75
C GLU A 235 -20.19 -28.08 -3.20
N THR A 236 -21.09 -27.70 -2.31
CA THR A 236 -22.54 -27.61 -2.63
C THR A 236 -22.92 -26.33 -3.35
N SER A 237 -22.17 -25.25 -3.12
CA SER A 237 -22.49 -23.92 -3.68
C SER A 237 -21.78 -23.63 -5.01
N PHE A 238 -20.67 -24.31 -5.31
CA PHE A 238 -19.85 -24.05 -6.49
C PHE A 238 -19.47 -25.34 -7.22
N ASN A 239 -19.42 -25.25 -8.55
CA ASN A 239 -18.85 -26.32 -9.37
C ASN A 239 -17.32 -26.24 -9.30
N LEU A 240 -16.72 -26.87 -8.29
CA LEU A 240 -15.28 -26.82 -8.06
C LEU A 240 -14.51 -27.63 -9.11
N SER A 241 -13.71 -26.96 -9.94
CA SER A 241 -12.90 -27.54 -11.01
C SER A 241 -11.50 -26.96 -10.99
N ALA A 242 -10.49 -27.72 -11.41
CA ALA A 242 -9.11 -27.22 -11.57
C ALA A 242 -9.00 -26.06 -12.57
N TRP A 243 -9.92 -25.95 -13.53
CA TRP A 243 -9.99 -24.82 -14.47
C TRP A 243 -10.22 -23.46 -13.78
N LEU A 244 -10.77 -23.46 -12.57
CA LEU A 244 -10.98 -22.23 -11.78
C LEU A 244 -9.66 -21.60 -11.29
N LEU A 245 -8.53 -22.30 -11.40
CA LEU A 245 -7.20 -21.74 -11.16
C LEU A 245 -6.62 -21.01 -12.39
N LEU A 246 -7.31 -21.02 -13.52
CA LEU A 246 -6.86 -20.35 -14.73
C LEU A 246 -6.77 -18.82 -14.61
N PRO A 247 -7.72 -18.09 -13.98
CA PRO A 247 -7.60 -16.65 -13.82
C PRO A 247 -6.33 -16.20 -13.08
N PRO A 248 -6.00 -16.71 -11.89
CA PRO A 248 -4.73 -16.37 -11.23
C PRO A 248 -3.51 -16.84 -12.03
N ALA A 249 -3.57 -17.99 -12.71
CA ALA A 249 -2.48 -18.45 -13.55
C ALA A 249 -2.21 -17.52 -14.75
N ILE A 250 -3.26 -17.00 -15.40
CA ILE A 250 -3.14 -16.00 -16.47
C ILE A 250 -2.49 -14.72 -15.95
N VAL A 251 -2.98 -14.20 -14.81
CA VAL A 251 -2.43 -12.98 -14.22
C VAL A 251 -0.95 -13.13 -13.91
N LEU A 252 -0.56 -14.24 -13.27
CA LEU A 252 0.86 -14.56 -12.99
C LEU A 252 1.68 -14.71 -14.28
N PHE A 253 1.18 -15.44 -15.27
CA PHE A 253 1.87 -15.63 -16.54
C PHE A 253 2.14 -14.31 -17.27
N LEU A 254 1.14 -13.43 -17.37
CA LEU A 254 1.28 -12.12 -18.00
C LEU A 254 2.29 -11.24 -17.24
N SER A 255 2.25 -11.28 -15.92
CA SER A 255 3.22 -10.60 -15.07
C SER A 255 4.65 -11.08 -15.28
N LEU A 256 4.86 -12.41 -15.33
CA LEU A 256 6.17 -12.99 -15.65
C LEU A 256 6.66 -12.58 -17.05
N LYS A 257 5.75 -12.30 -17.98
CA LYS A 257 6.04 -11.70 -19.30
C LYS A 257 6.27 -10.20 -19.25
N ARG A 258 6.33 -9.59 -18.05
CA ARG A 258 6.54 -8.16 -17.81
C ARG A 258 5.43 -7.26 -18.39
N MET A 259 4.21 -7.77 -18.49
CA MET A 259 3.07 -6.92 -18.80
C MET A 259 2.74 -6.02 -17.60
N PRO A 260 2.31 -4.77 -17.82
CA PRO A 260 1.88 -3.88 -16.73
C PRO A 260 0.77 -4.50 -15.88
N SER A 261 0.71 -4.09 -14.59
CA SER A 261 -0.23 -4.66 -13.61
C SER A 261 -1.69 -4.53 -14.04
N LEU A 262 -2.11 -3.34 -14.53
CA LEU A 262 -3.50 -3.08 -14.90
C LEU A 262 -4.02 -4.01 -16.02
N PRO A 263 -3.36 -4.15 -17.19
CA PRO A 263 -3.77 -5.13 -18.21
C PRO A 263 -3.75 -6.57 -17.70
N SER A 264 -2.78 -6.95 -16.87
CA SER A 264 -2.67 -8.30 -16.31
C SER A 264 -3.85 -8.63 -15.39
N LEU A 265 -4.20 -7.71 -14.50
CA LEU A 265 -5.37 -7.85 -13.62
C LEU A 265 -6.67 -7.89 -14.43
N PHE A 266 -6.79 -7.03 -15.44
CA PHE A 266 -7.99 -7.01 -16.30
C PHE A 266 -8.17 -8.30 -17.11
N ALA A 267 -7.08 -8.93 -17.56
CA ALA A 267 -7.12 -10.28 -18.15
C ALA A 267 -7.67 -11.31 -17.15
N GLY A 268 -7.31 -11.19 -15.86
CA GLY A 268 -7.87 -11.99 -14.77
C GLY A 268 -9.37 -11.77 -14.57
N VAL A 269 -9.87 -10.52 -14.74
CA VAL A 269 -11.31 -10.22 -14.75
C VAL A 269 -12.01 -10.95 -15.89
N ILE A 270 -11.48 -10.82 -17.11
CA ILE A 270 -12.07 -11.45 -18.30
C ILE A 270 -12.11 -12.98 -18.16
N ALA A 271 -11.00 -13.58 -17.70
CA ALA A 271 -10.93 -15.03 -17.49
C ALA A 271 -11.92 -15.48 -16.41
N GLY A 272 -12.03 -14.76 -15.29
CA GLY A 272 -13.02 -15.04 -14.25
C GLY A 272 -14.45 -14.91 -14.76
N ALA A 273 -14.76 -13.87 -15.53
CA ALA A 273 -16.08 -13.68 -16.12
C ALA A 273 -16.45 -14.83 -17.07
N ALA A 274 -15.52 -15.25 -17.92
CA ALA A 274 -15.72 -16.39 -18.79
C ALA A 274 -16.04 -17.69 -18.02
N LEU A 275 -15.32 -17.96 -16.91
CA LEU A 275 -15.55 -19.12 -16.07
C LEU A 275 -16.86 -19.02 -15.26
N ALA A 276 -17.23 -17.83 -14.79
CA ALA A 276 -18.53 -17.61 -14.14
C ALA A 276 -19.70 -17.98 -15.09
N ILE A 277 -19.61 -17.58 -16.35
CA ILE A 277 -20.62 -17.90 -17.35
C ILE A 277 -20.59 -19.39 -17.72
N THR A 278 -19.40 -19.95 -18.00
CA THR A 278 -19.30 -21.29 -18.58
C THR A 278 -19.37 -22.43 -17.56
N LEU A 279 -18.85 -22.24 -16.36
CA LEU A 279 -18.78 -23.28 -15.32
C LEU A 279 -19.77 -23.08 -14.18
N GLN A 280 -20.13 -21.84 -13.85
CA GLN A 280 -21.06 -21.56 -12.76
C GLN A 280 -22.48 -21.21 -13.25
N GLY A 281 -22.68 -21.08 -14.58
CA GLY A 281 -23.99 -20.86 -15.18
C GLY A 281 -24.52 -19.43 -15.06
N PHE A 282 -23.67 -18.46 -14.75
CA PHE A 282 -24.06 -17.05 -14.70
C PHE A 282 -24.43 -16.56 -16.10
N SER A 283 -25.50 -15.76 -16.18
CA SER A 283 -25.79 -14.97 -17.38
C SER A 283 -24.78 -13.81 -17.50
N LEU A 284 -24.68 -13.25 -18.70
CA LEU A 284 -23.85 -12.05 -18.92
C LEU A 284 -24.33 -10.87 -18.04
N HIS A 285 -25.64 -10.74 -17.86
CA HIS A 285 -26.23 -9.70 -17.03
C HIS A 285 -25.83 -9.85 -15.55
N GLU A 286 -25.97 -11.05 -14.99
CA GLU A 286 -25.57 -11.35 -13.61
C GLU A 286 -24.06 -11.13 -13.41
N THR A 287 -23.24 -11.50 -14.39
CA THR A 287 -21.80 -11.25 -14.38
C THR A 287 -21.48 -9.75 -14.29
N PHE A 288 -22.19 -8.90 -15.06
CA PHE A 288 -22.01 -7.44 -14.99
C PHE A 288 -22.49 -6.87 -13.66
N GLN A 289 -23.65 -7.33 -13.17
CA GLN A 289 -24.18 -6.92 -11.85
C GLN A 289 -23.21 -7.31 -10.72
N CYS A 290 -22.64 -8.50 -10.79
CA CYS A 290 -21.64 -8.96 -9.82
C CYS A 290 -20.39 -8.06 -9.83
N MET A 291 -19.82 -7.77 -11.00
CA MET A 291 -18.65 -6.88 -11.12
C MET A 291 -18.95 -5.46 -10.62
N GLN A 292 -20.17 -4.96 -10.81
CA GLN A 292 -20.56 -3.63 -10.35
C GLN A 292 -20.85 -3.59 -8.85
N ASN A 293 -21.70 -4.50 -8.34
CA ASN A 293 -22.30 -4.39 -7.01
C ASN A 293 -21.66 -5.35 -5.98
N GLY A 294 -20.86 -6.32 -6.45
CA GLY A 294 -20.30 -7.39 -5.64
C GLY A 294 -21.04 -8.71 -5.80
N PHE A 295 -20.38 -9.78 -5.34
CA PHE A 295 -20.97 -11.10 -5.27
C PHE A 295 -21.80 -11.23 -3.98
N SER A 296 -22.93 -11.91 -4.05
CA SER A 296 -23.80 -12.19 -2.91
C SER A 296 -24.37 -13.60 -3.02
N ILE A 297 -24.24 -14.35 -1.93
CA ILE A 297 -24.78 -15.72 -1.79
C ILE A 297 -25.33 -15.91 -0.38
N ASN A 298 -26.25 -16.80 -0.22
CA ASN A 298 -26.73 -17.27 1.07
C ASN A 298 -26.60 -18.79 1.12
N THR A 299 -25.52 -19.26 1.73
CA THR A 299 -25.25 -20.70 1.91
C THR A 299 -25.87 -21.25 3.19
N GLY A 300 -26.34 -20.37 4.09
CA GLY A 300 -26.78 -20.71 5.45
C GLY A 300 -25.63 -20.95 6.43
N ILE A 301 -24.38 -20.74 6.00
CA ILE A 301 -23.17 -20.82 6.83
C ILE A 301 -22.64 -19.39 6.99
N THR A 302 -22.84 -18.80 8.17
CA THR A 302 -22.54 -17.37 8.43
C THR A 302 -21.10 -16.99 8.11
N GLU A 303 -20.14 -17.83 8.47
CA GLU A 303 -18.72 -17.64 8.24
C GLU A 303 -18.41 -17.61 6.73
N LEU A 304 -18.99 -18.53 5.97
CA LEU A 304 -18.80 -18.61 4.53
C LEU A 304 -19.47 -17.45 3.81
N ASP A 305 -20.70 -17.10 4.20
CA ASP A 305 -21.45 -15.98 3.63
C ASP A 305 -20.70 -14.65 3.87
N SER A 306 -20.14 -14.44 5.06
CA SER A 306 -19.35 -13.25 5.38
C SER A 306 -18.06 -13.14 4.56
N LEU A 307 -17.47 -14.27 4.20
CA LEU A 307 -16.27 -14.33 3.36
C LEU A 307 -16.57 -14.07 1.88
N LEU A 308 -17.69 -14.56 1.38
CA LEU A 308 -18.01 -14.55 -0.04
C LEU A 308 -18.82 -13.33 -0.47
N ASN A 309 -19.62 -12.70 0.40
CA ASN A 309 -20.46 -11.54 0.07
C ASN A 309 -19.63 -10.26 -0.02
N ARG A 310 -18.83 -10.10 -1.09
CA ARG A 310 -17.82 -9.03 -1.24
C ARG A 310 -17.59 -8.62 -2.69
N GLY A 311 -16.75 -7.58 -2.83
CA GLY A 311 -16.22 -7.11 -4.09
C GLY A 311 -17.16 -6.17 -4.82
N GLY A 312 -16.93 -6.03 -6.13
CA GLY A 312 -17.61 -5.07 -6.99
C GLY A 312 -16.96 -3.68 -6.94
N ILE A 313 -17.17 -2.90 -7.99
CA ILE A 313 -16.68 -1.52 -8.08
C ILE A 313 -17.20 -0.69 -6.90
N GLN A 314 -18.45 -0.93 -6.47
CA GLN A 314 -19.08 -0.19 -5.37
C GLN A 314 -18.34 -0.36 -4.04
N SER A 315 -17.79 -1.54 -3.76
CA SER A 315 -17.01 -1.75 -2.54
C SER A 315 -15.72 -0.90 -2.50
N MET A 316 -15.16 -0.59 -3.66
CA MET A 316 -13.97 0.25 -3.79
C MET A 316 -14.28 1.75 -3.81
N ALA A 317 -15.53 2.17 -3.94
CA ALA A 317 -15.91 3.58 -4.01
C ALA A 317 -15.48 4.34 -2.75
N TRP A 318 -15.60 3.71 -1.58
CA TRP A 318 -15.13 4.27 -0.31
C TRP A 318 -13.63 4.53 -0.32
N VAL A 319 -12.83 3.57 -0.79
CA VAL A 319 -11.37 3.71 -0.90
C VAL A 319 -10.99 4.77 -1.94
N ILE A 320 -11.64 4.75 -3.10
CA ILE A 320 -11.37 5.72 -4.18
C ILE A 320 -11.64 7.14 -3.72
N THR A 321 -12.77 7.39 -3.06
CA THR A 321 -13.11 8.71 -2.52
C THR A 321 -12.14 9.14 -1.43
N LEU A 322 -11.71 8.21 -0.56
CA LEU A 322 -10.68 8.48 0.45
C LEU A 322 -9.36 8.89 -0.18
N VAL A 323 -8.88 8.14 -1.17
CA VAL A 323 -7.63 8.43 -1.91
C VAL A 323 -7.71 9.81 -2.57
N MET A 324 -8.83 10.12 -3.23
CA MET A 324 -9.00 11.43 -3.88
C MET A 324 -8.95 12.59 -2.87
N ILE A 325 -9.64 12.48 -1.74
CA ILE A 325 -9.67 13.52 -0.72
C ILE A 325 -8.30 13.66 -0.04
N SER A 326 -7.65 12.55 0.30
CA SER A 326 -6.33 12.55 0.94
C SER A 326 -5.27 13.20 0.06
N LEU A 327 -5.21 12.83 -1.22
CA LEU A 327 -4.31 13.44 -2.20
C LEU A 327 -4.64 14.91 -2.44
N GLY A 328 -5.92 15.26 -2.48
CA GLY A 328 -6.34 16.66 -2.55
C GLY A 328 -5.80 17.48 -1.37
N PHE A 329 -5.83 16.92 -0.15
CA PHE A 329 -5.26 17.56 1.03
C PHE A 329 -3.73 17.67 0.93
N GLY A 330 -3.04 16.60 0.56
CA GLY A 330 -1.60 16.60 0.31
C GLY A 330 -1.18 17.63 -0.74
N GLY A 331 -1.89 17.68 -1.87
CA GLY A 331 -1.64 18.63 -2.96
C GLY A 331 -1.87 20.09 -2.56
N ALA A 332 -2.87 20.36 -1.73
CA ALA A 332 -3.09 21.69 -1.14
C ALA A 332 -1.94 22.09 -0.22
N LEU A 333 -1.47 21.20 0.66
CA LEU A 333 -0.34 21.43 1.56
C LEU A 333 0.97 21.63 0.80
N GLU A 334 1.25 20.83 -0.24
CA GLU A 334 2.44 20.96 -1.09
C GLU A 334 2.43 22.31 -1.80
N ARG A 335 1.32 22.66 -2.47
CA ARG A 335 1.20 23.87 -3.27
C ARG A 335 1.30 25.15 -2.45
N THR A 336 0.88 25.11 -1.19
CA THR A 336 0.95 26.24 -0.25
C THR A 336 2.27 26.30 0.52
N HIS A 337 3.27 25.48 0.16
CA HIS A 337 4.59 25.38 0.76
C HIS A 337 4.58 24.94 2.25
N CYS A 338 3.47 24.39 2.76
CA CYS A 338 3.41 23.94 4.15
C CYS A 338 4.38 22.77 4.39
N LEU A 339 4.38 21.75 3.52
CA LEU A 339 5.27 20.59 3.65
C LEU A 339 6.74 20.98 3.43
N GLU A 340 7.03 21.88 2.48
CA GLU A 340 8.37 22.40 2.19
C GLU A 340 9.00 23.05 3.43
N ILE A 341 8.28 23.95 4.09
CA ILE A 341 8.77 24.64 5.30
C ILE A 341 9.05 23.66 6.45
N ILE A 342 8.19 22.66 6.63
CA ILE A 342 8.39 21.65 7.68
C ILE A 342 9.69 20.88 7.39
N ILE A 343 9.90 20.43 6.15
CA ILE A 343 11.10 19.71 5.75
C ILE A 343 12.36 20.57 5.89
N GLU A 344 12.31 21.86 5.51
CA GLU A 344 13.44 22.77 5.69
C GLU A 344 13.85 22.90 7.17
N VAL A 345 12.89 23.01 8.08
CA VAL A 345 13.18 23.09 9.52
C VAL A 345 13.79 21.78 10.04
N ILE A 346 13.29 20.63 9.58
CA ILE A 346 13.85 19.31 9.92
C ILE A 346 15.28 19.21 9.42
N LEU A 347 15.56 19.58 8.16
CA LEU A 347 16.89 19.53 7.56
C LEU A 347 17.91 20.41 8.31
N LYS A 348 17.52 21.59 8.76
CA LYS A 348 18.39 22.49 9.54
C LYS A 348 18.81 21.89 10.89
N LYS A 349 18.01 21.03 11.49
CA LYS A 349 18.30 20.35 12.77
C LYS A 349 19.08 19.04 12.62
N THR A 350 19.23 18.52 11.40
CA THR A 350 19.96 17.27 11.17
C THR A 350 21.45 17.54 10.98
N HIS A 351 22.32 16.89 11.76
CA HIS A 351 23.78 17.07 11.68
C HIS A 351 24.51 15.79 11.31
N SER A 352 24.01 14.62 11.70
CA SER A 352 24.62 13.31 11.42
C SER A 352 23.97 12.62 10.22
N PHE A 353 24.60 11.57 9.70
CA PHE A 353 24.01 10.71 8.68
C PHE A 353 22.75 10.00 9.19
N PHE A 354 22.82 9.45 10.40
CA PHE A 354 21.65 8.87 11.06
C PHE A 354 20.47 9.87 11.12
N GLY A 355 20.75 11.10 11.57
CA GLY A 355 19.74 12.16 11.60
C GLY A 355 19.16 12.45 10.24
N LEU A 356 19.99 12.48 9.19
CA LEU A 356 19.53 12.71 7.81
C LEU A 356 18.64 11.56 7.31
N GLN A 357 19.05 10.32 7.54
CA GLN A 357 18.29 9.13 7.15
C GLN A 357 16.95 9.03 7.90
N ALA A 358 17.00 9.25 9.23
CA ALA A 358 15.81 9.27 10.08
C ALA A 358 14.85 10.41 9.69
N ALA A 359 15.39 11.59 9.34
CA ALA A 359 14.59 12.72 8.89
C ALA A 359 13.92 12.44 7.54
N ALA A 360 14.62 11.87 6.57
CA ALA A 360 14.05 11.53 5.27
C ALA A 360 12.96 10.46 5.40
N MET A 361 13.22 9.38 6.13
CA MET A 361 12.26 8.29 6.39
C MET A 361 11.07 8.79 7.22
N GLY A 362 11.34 9.54 8.30
CA GLY A 362 10.30 10.11 9.16
C GLY A 362 9.42 11.14 8.42
N THR A 363 9.98 11.88 7.46
CA THR A 363 9.20 12.79 6.61
C THR A 363 8.32 11.99 5.66
N ALA A 364 8.81 10.91 5.05
CA ALA A 364 7.99 10.03 4.22
C ALA A 364 6.84 9.42 5.03
N PHE A 365 7.12 8.92 6.25
CA PHE A 365 6.09 8.45 7.19
C PHE A 365 5.06 9.54 7.54
N ALA A 366 5.53 10.73 7.91
CA ALA A 366 4.65 11.85 8.27
C ALA A 366 3.79 12.29 7.07
N THR A 367 4.34 12.27 5.86
CA THR A 367 3.57 12.56 4.64
C THR A 367 2.52 11.50 4.38
N ASN A 368 2.82 10.22 4.59
CA ASN A 368 1.84 9.13 4.55
C ASN A 368 0.68 9.34 5.53
N LEU A 369 1.02 9.73 6.77
CA LEU A 369 0.04 9.96 7.82
C LEU A 369 -0.91 11.12 7.48
N VAL A 370 -0.37 12.17 6.86
CA VAL A 370 -1.08 13.44 6.58
C VAL A 370 -1.76 13.41 5.22
N ALA A 371 -1.02 13.05 4.18
CA ALA A 371 -1.52 13.06 2.80
C ALA A 371 -2.21 11.73 2.41
N GLY A 372 -2.13 10.69 3.25
CA GLY A 372 -2.81 9.42 3.03
C GLY A 372 -2.40 8.67 1.75
N ASP A 373 -1.20 8.94 1.22
CA ASP A 373 -0.80 8.41 -0.08
C ASP A 373 0.70 8.10 -0.15
N PRO A 374 1.11 6.92 -0.66
CA PRO A 374 2.50 6.53 -0.75
C PRO A 374 3.29 7.30 -1.84
N TYR A 375 2.64 7.72 -2.94
CA TYR A 375 3.35 8.38 -4.04
C TYR A 375 3.87 9.76 -3.63
N LEU A 376 3.04 10.56 -2.94
CA LEU A 376 3.47 11.85 -2.41
C LEU A 376 4.51 11.66 -1.31
N SER A 377 4.37 10.63 -0.50
CA SER A 377 5.29 10.29 0.60
C SER A 377 6.68 9.88 0.11
N ILE A 378 6.79 9.36 -1.09
CA ILE A 378 8.06 9.04 -1.76
C ILE A 378 8.57 10.27 -2.51
N SER A 379 7.72 10.91 -3.33
CA SER A 379 8.17 11.90 -4.29
C SER A 379 8.62 13.21 -3.64
N LEU A 380 7.91 13.69 -2.64
CA LEU A 380 8.21 14.97 -1.98
C LEU A 380 9.54 14.91 -1.21
N PRO A 381 9.72 14.01 -0.21
CA PRO A 381 11.00 13.93 0.50
C PRO A 381 12.14 13.46 -0.42
N GLY A 382 11.87 12.60 -1.42
CA GLY A 382 12.86 12.17 -2.40
C GLY A 382 13.52 13.34 -3.13
N ARG A 383 12.72 14.31 -3.57
CA ARG A 383 13.24 15.54 -4.23
C ARG A 383 13.93 16.48 -3.24
N MET A 384 13.34 16.70 -2.07
CA MET A 384 13.79 17.74 -1.14
C MET A 384 15.06 17.37 -0.36
N PHE A 385 15.24 16.08 -0.04
CA PHE A 385 16.41 15.64 0.71
C PHE A 385 17.62 15.34 -0.18
N ALA A 386 17.46 15.14 -1.49
CA ALA A 386 18.55 14.76 -2.41
C ALA A 386 19.76 15.69 -2.35
N PRO A 387 19.64 17.03 -2.34
CA PRO A 387 20.78 17.93 -2.22
C PRO A 387 21.54 17.77 -0.90
N ALA A 388 20.85 17.45 0.19
CA ALA A 388 21.46 17.28 1.51
C ALA A 388 22.32 16.01 1.59
N TYR A 389 21.90 14.90 0.94
CA TYR A 389 22.71 13.68 0.84
C TYR A 389 24.00 13.93 0.06
N ILE A 390 23.89 14.56 -1.10
CA ILE A 390 25.04 14.94 -1.95
C ILE A 390 26.03 15.82 -1.17
N LYS A 391 25.52 16.89 -0.54
CA LYS A 391 26.36 17.84 0.22
C LYS A 391 27.14 17.15 1.35
N ARG A 392 26.58 16.07 1.91
CA ARG A 392 27.22 15.30 3.00
C ARG A 392 28.06 14.12 2.51
N GLY A 393 28.22 13.96 1.20
CA GLY A 393 29.04 12.90 0.60
C GLY A 393 28.43 11.50 0.61
N TYR A 394 27.11 11.40 0.70
CA TYR A 394 26.37 10.13 0.65
C TYR A 394 25.66 9.96 -0.69
N SER A 395 25.63 8.71 -1.18
CA SER A 395 24.88 8.37 -2.38
C SER A 395 23.38 8.55 -2.16
N LYS A 396 22.67 9.01 -3.19
CA LYS A 396 21.21 9.13 -3.22
C LYS A 396 20.50 7.77 -3.12
N LEU A 397 21.21 6.66 -3.28
CA LEU A 397 20.69 5.32 -3.02
C LEU A 397 20.18 5.18 -1.57
N ASN A 398 20.84 5.81 -0.59
CA ASN A 398 20.35 5.82 0.79
C ASN A 398 19.01 6.54 0.91
N LEU A 399 18.86 7.66 0.23
CA LEU A 399 17.61 8.43 0.20
C LEU A 399 16.50 7.63 -0.48
N SER A 400 16.79 7.05 -1.63
CA SER A 400 15.84 6.24 -2.38
C SER A 400 15.29 5.09 -1.51
N ARG A 401 16.16 4.41 -0.75
CA ARG A 401 15.75 3.40 0.24
C ARG A 401 14.91 4.01 1.37
N ALA A 402 15.32 5.14 1.94
CA ALA A 402 14.62 5.77 3.06
C ALA A 402 13.18 6.16 2.71
N VAL A 403 12.98 6.76 1.52
CA VAL A 403 11.63 7.18 1.10
C VAL A 403 10.74 6.01 0.72
N GLU A 404 11.32 4.92 0.20
CA GLU A 404 10.60 3.69 -0.07
C GLU A 404 10.18 2.98 1.21
N GLU A 405 11.06 2.92 2.21
CA GLU A 405 10.77 2.33 3.52
C GLU A 405 9.74 3.14 4.31
N GLY A 406 9.83 4.46 4.30
CA GLY A 406 8.86 5.34 4.96
C GLY A 406 7.59 5.58 4.17
N GLY A 407 7.64 5.41 2.85
CA GLY A 407 6.51 5.57 1.93
C GLY A 407 5.71 4.29 1.76
N THR A 408 6.24 3.33 1.03
CA THR A 408 5.53 2.11 0.63
C THR A 408 5.20 1.19 1.80
N LEU A 409 6.19 0.85 2.66
CA LEU A 409 5.98 -0.14 3.72
C LEU A 409 5.08 0.37 4.86
N ILE A 410 5.05 1.66 5.10
CA ILE A 410 4.23 2.27 6.16
C ILE A 410 2.80 2.52 5.69
N SER A 411 2.58 2.65 4.38
CA SER A 411 1.25 2.91 3.81
C SER A 411 0.16 1.94 4.30
N PRO A 412 0.34 0.60 4.32
CA PRO A 412 -0.69 -0.32 4.79
C PRO A 412 -0.96 -0.25 6.29
N LEU A 413 -0.05 0.38 7.07
CA LEU A 413 -0.14 0.47 8.53
C LEU A 413 -0.94 1.68 9.00
N ILE A 414 -1.32 2.57 8.09
CA ILE A 414 -2.13 3.75 8.37
C ILE A 414 -3.52 3.52 7.78
N PRO A 415 -4.55 3.32 8.61
CA PRO A 415 -5.88 2.92 8.14
C PRO A 415 -6.52 3.88 7.12
N TRP A 416 -6.29 5.17 7.25
CA TRP A 416 -6.80 6.21 6.32
C TRP A 416 -5.86 6.52 5.16
N ASN A 417 -4.75 5.80 5.04
CA ASN A 417 -3.90 5.84 3.85
C ASN A 417 -4.47 4.92 2.76
N ALA A 418 -4.19 5.23 1.50
CA ALA A 418 -4.61 4.41 0.37
C ALA A 418 -4.26 2.92 0.55
N GLY A 419 -3.02 2.62 0.97
CA GLY A 419 -2.57 1.25 1.23
C GLY A 419 -3.35 0.57 2.36
N GLY A 420 -3.55 1.25 3.49
CA GLY A 420 -4.34 0.73 4.62
C GLY A 420 -5.80 0.53 4.25
N ALA A 421 -6.41 1.50 3.56
CA ALA A 421 -7.79 1.42 3.12
C ALA A 421 -8.02 0.22 2.17
N VAL A 422 -7.10 -0.03 1.23
CA VAL A 422 -7.16 -1.22 0.35
C VAL A 422 -7.07 -2.52 1.14
N VAL A 423 -6.15 -2.61 2.10
CA VAL A 423 -6.01 -3.80 2.97
C VAL A 423 -7.32 -4.06 3.71
N ILE A 424 -7.85 -3.04 4.40
CA ILE A 424 -9.07 -3.14 5.20
C ILE A 424 -10.25 -3.57 4.34
N THR A 425 -10.46 -2.93 3.20
CA THR A 425 -11.61 -3.21 2.32
C THR A 425 -11.46 -4.57 1.63
N SER A 426 -10.28 -4.88 1.08
CA SER A 426 -10.07 -6.12 0.32
C SER A 426 -10.11 -7.36 1.20
N LEU A 427 -9.56 -7.29 2.42
CA LEU A 427 -9.57 -8.42 3.36
C LEU A 427 -10.84 -8.46 4.22
N GLY A 428 -11.70 -7.43 4.14
CA GLY A 428 -12.95 -7.36 4.89
C GLY A 428 -12.74 -7.27 6.39
N LEU A 429 -11.84 -6.39 6.82
CA LEU A 429 -11.50 -6.26 8.24
C LEU A 429 -12.59 -5.56 9.09
N GLY A 430 -13.72 -5.16 8.49
CA GLY A 430 -14.94 -4.76 9.21
C GLY A 430 -14.78 -3.58 10.17
N ILE A 431 -13.87 -2.64 9.90
CA ILE A 431 -13.62 -1.50 10.81
C ILE A 431 -14.82 -0.55 10.85
N ALA A 432 -15.58 -0.47 9.77
CA ALA A 432 -16.81 0.33 9.71
C ALA A 432 -17.87 -0.10 10.75
N ASP A 433 -17.80 -1.35 11.21
CA ASP A 433 -18.70 -1.91 12.22
C ASP A 433 -18.21 -1.68 13.67
N GLY A 434 -17.18 -0.82 13.86
CA GLY A 434 -16.62 -0.52 15.18
C GLY A 434 -15.68 -1.60 15.75
N ASN A 435 -15.36 -2.63 14.98
CA ASN A 435 -14.43 -3.70 15.42
C ASN A 435 -12.96 -3.27 15.25
N ILE A 436 -12.47 -2.51 16.23
CA ILE A 436 -11.07 -2.01 16.25
C ILE A 436 -10.07 -3.17 16.39
N GLU A 437 -10.47 -4.33 16.87
CA GLU A 437 -9.59 -5.50 17.02
C GLU A 437 -8.99 -5.92 15.67
N ASN A 438 -9.70 -5.74 14.58
CA ASN A 438 -9.19 -6.03 13.24
C ASN A 438 -8.00 -5.14 12.83
N LEU A 439 -7.82 -3.97 13.46
CA LEU A 439 -6.62 -3.14 13.28
C LEU A 439 -5.35 -3.75 13.91
N LEU A 440 -5.46 -4.80 14.71
CA LEU A 440 -4.30 -5.53 15.23
C LEU A 440 -3.42 -6.14 14.13
N TYR A 441 -3.89 -6.22 12.88
CA TYR A 441 -2.99 -6.57 11.78
C TYR A 441 -1.81 -5.60 11.64
N ILE A 442 -1.97 -4.34 12.07
CA ILE A 442 -0.95 -3.28 11.97
C ILE A 442 0.33 -3.67 12.72
N PRO A 443 0.33 -3.95 14.04
CA PRO A 443 1.52 -4.40 14.73
C PRO A 443 2.02 -5.77 14.24
N PHE A 444 1.14 -6.60 13.68
CA PHE A 444 1.50 -7.94 13.20
C PHE A 444 1.99 -7.97 11.76
N ALA A 445 1.94 -6.90 11.00
CA ALA A 445 2.58 -6.78 9.69
C ALA A 445 4.11 -6.59 9.83
N PHE A 446 4.79 -7.60 10.38
CA PHE A 446 6.16 -7.51 10.86
C PHE A 446 7.18 -7.04 9.82
N ALA A 447 7.11 -7.51 8.58
CA ALA A 447 8.06 -7.10 7.55
C ALA A 447 7.98 -5.59 7.27
N CYS A 448 6.80 -4.99 7.39
CA CYS A 448 6.57 -3.57 7.16
C CYS A 448 7.23 -2.69 8.24
N TRP A 449 7.30 -3.16 9.49
CA TRP A 449 7.96 -2.47 10.59
C TRP A 449 9.46 -2.73 10.65
N LEU A 450 9.86 -3.99 10.47
CA LEU A 450 11.25 -4.41 10.67
C LEU A 450 12.19 -3.81 9.63
N SER A 451 11.77 -3.69 8.36
CA SER A 451 12.64 -3.15 7.30
C SER A 451 13.05 -1.70 7.56
N PRO A 452 12.14 -0.75 7.87
CA PRO A 452 12.52 0.61 8.28
C PRO A 452 13.41 0.64 9.53
N LEU A 453 13.10 -0.17 10.54
CA LEU A 453 13.92 -0.23 11.78
C LEU A 453 15.35 -0.71 11.49
N ILE A 454 15.52 -1.75 10.67
CA ILE A 454 16.83 -2.24 10.25
C ILE A 454 17.56 -1.15 9.44
N GLY A 455 16.85 -0.41 8.59
CA GLY A 455 17.37 0.73 7.83
C GLY A 455 17.95 1.82 8.76
N LEU A 456 17.25 2.14 9.85
CA LEU A 456 17.72 3.09 10.86
C LEU A 456 18.93 2.54 11.64
N ILE A 457 18.95 1.25 12.00
CA ILE A 457 20.10 0.60 12.64
C ILE A 457 21.35 0.66 11.75
N TYR A 458 21.18 0.43 10.44
CA TYR A 458 22.29 0.57 9.50
C TYR A 458 22.77 2.01 9.34
N ALA A 459 21.86 2.97 9.36
CA ALA A 459 22.24 4.38 9.35
C ALA A 459 23.03 4.78 10.62
N ALA A 460 22.66 4.25 11.78
CA ALA A 460 23.36 4.49 13.05
C ALA A 460 24.75 3.84 13.09
N THR A 461 24.87 2.63 12.51
CA THR A 461 26.15 1.87 12.49
C THR A 461 27.04 2.18 11.31
N GLY A 462 26.54 2.94 10.30
CA GLY A 462 27.25 3.21 9.05
C GLY A 462 27.34 2.02 8.09
N ARG A 463 26.72 0.87 8.42
CA ARG A 463 26.70 -0.32 7.57
C ARG A 463 25.68 -0.16 6.43
N PHE A 464 25.97 -0.73 5.27
CA PHE A 464 25.11 -0.67 4.08
C PHE A 464 24.63 0.76 3.76
N SER A 465 25.53 1.75 3.98
CA SER A 465 25.28 3.17 3.77
C SER A 465 26.26 3.71 2.71
N PRO A 466 25.99 3.48 1.42
CA PRO A 466 26.91 3.85 0.34
C PRO A 466 27.22 5.35 0.35
N LYS A 467 28.53 5.67 0.23
CA LYS A 467 28.99 7.04 0.02
C LYS A 467 28.97 7.38 -1.48
N LEU A 468 29.06 8.65 -1.80
CA LEU A 468 29.20 9.10 -3.18
C LEU A 468 30.42 8.43 -3.85
N SER A 469 30.18 7.79 -4.98
CA SER A 469 31.25 7.25 -5.82
C SER A 469 32.01 8.38 -6.50
N THR A 470 33.24 8.09 -6.98
CA THR A 470 34.02 9.05 -7.77
C THR A 470 33.25 9.49 -9.03
N ALA A 471 32.60 8.54 -9.72
CA ALA A 471 31.79 8.84 -10.90
C ALA A 471 30.61 9.79 -10.63
N GLU A 472 29.90 9.60 -9.50
CA GLU A 472 28.82 10.52 -9.08
C GLU A 472 29.37 11.92 -8.75
N ARG A 473 30.58 12.02 -8.15
CA ARG A 473 31.24 13.31 -7.87
C ARG A 473 31.62 14.03 -9.13
N ASP A 474 32.21 13.31 -10.10
CA ASP A 474 32.66 13.87 -11.38
C ASP A 474 31.46 14.38 -12.22
N GLN A 475 30.35 13.63 -12.23
CA GLN A 475 29.10 14.07 -12.87
C GLN A 475 28.52 15.35 -12.24
N LEU A 476 28.58 15.46 -10.91
CA LEU A 476 28.11 16.65 -10.20
C LEU A 476 29.03 17.87 -10.47
N GLN A 477 30.35 17.66 -10.58
CA GLN A 477 31.29 18.72 -10.91
C GLN A 477 31.09 19.17 -12.35
N THR A 478 30.88 18.26 -13.29
CA THR A 478 30.62 18.58 -14.71
C THR A 478 29.31 19.35 -14.88
N ALA A 479 28.25 18.97 -14.19
CA ALA A 479 26.98 19.68 -14.20
C ALA A 479 27.11 21.10 -13.61
N ALA A 480 27.83 21.25 -12.49
CA ALA A 480 28.08 22.55 -11.87
C ALA A 480 28.95 23.50 -12.78
N THR A 481 29.87 22.94 -13.57
CA THR A 481 30.66 23.72 -14.55
C THR A 481 29.85 24.11 -15.78
N GLN A 482 28.88 23.29 -16.20
CA GLN A 482 27.98 23.62 -17.32
C GLN A 482 26.96 24.72 -16.97
N ASP A 483 26.47 24.74 -15.72
CA ASP A 483 25.57 25.79 -15.23
C ASP A 483 26.32 27.16 -15.03
N MET A 484 27.64 27.14 -14.92
CA MET A 484 28.46 28.35 -14.74
C MET A 484 28.99 28.95 -16.07
N ASP A 485 28.73 28.33 -17.23
CA ASP A 485 29.17 28.82 -18.54
C ASP A 485 27.96 29.36 -19.36
N PRO A 486 27.52 30.61 -19.16
CA PRO A 486 26.36 31.20 -19.83
C PRO A 486 26.62 31.63 -21.29
N ILE A 487 27.75 31.22 -21.92
CA ILE A 487 28.17 31.72 -23.22
C ILE A 487 27.96 30.71 -24.36
N LYS A 488 27.22 29.62 -24.16
CA LYS A 488 26.84 28.69 -25.25
C LYS A 488 25.34 28.35 -25.23
N ALA A 489 24.51 29.34 -25.44
CA ALA A 489 23.13 29.21 -25.88
C ALA A 489 22.85 30.21 -27.01
#